data_a22e2a83107365c89ae49947477e8ddf
#
_entry.id   a22e2a83107365c89ae49947477e8ddf
#
_cell.length_a   1.000
_cell.length_b   1.000
_cell.length_c   1.000
_cell.angle_alpha   90.00
_cell.angle_beta   90.00
_cell.angle_gamma   90.00
#
_symmetry.space_group_name_H-M   'P 1'
#
loop_
_entity.id
_entity.type
_entity.pdbx_description
1 polymer ?
#
loop_
_entity_poly.entity_id
_entity_poly.type
_entity_poly.pdbx_seq_one_letter_code
_entity_poly.pdbx_strand_id
1 'polypeptide(L)'
;MPGKTDLMIKQAFNPYLPSWEYVPDGEPHVFKDRVYVYGSHDRFNGSTYCMEPYVCWSAPVKDLSDWTCHGIIYTGKEDSLNETGKRLMFAPDVVEKEGIYYLFYGLDTSDTISVAKSDKPEGPFTFYGHVHHKDGTILGKKKGDRQQFDPGVFKDEDGQVYLYSGFSSTPEVIERIKKKIQKQGLNIDINISTTGNLVMKLEEDMLTLKSEPVPLLPGVSNSKGTGFEGHEFFEASSMRKFKDNYYAIYSSVNGHELCYAMSKYPDRDFEYKGVLHSNGNIGIEEKPSYYYANNHGSIVEIEGTYYIFGHRHTHYTQYQRQGVAEKLKMNPDGTFDQAEMTSCGLNKGPLKALEDYPSYIACVLMSKEGACKEDVSMDSGLHPAITQDENKEAYITNIQDGTVIGYKYFDYQDVSQISVVVTSSLDCQWDIYIGNKKVGVLDIKKCDSYTKVTTKVCVENQVNDLRFVCRGKSVLKFKSFSFN
;
A
#
# COMPACT_ATOMS: atom_id res chain seq x y z
N MET A 1 -14.05 -7.72 -31.91
CA MET A 1 -14.73 -8.72 -31.07
C MET A 1 -16.01 -8.10 -30.56
N PRO A 2 -17.16 -8.72 -30.73
CA PRO A 2 -18.42 -8.14 -30.29
C PRO A 2 -18.59 -8.25 -28.78
N GLY A 3 -19.20 -7.26 -28.23
CA GLY A 3 -19.46 -6.93 -26.84
C GLY A 3 -19.92 -8.06 -25.93
N LYS A 4 -19.31 -8.15 -24.79
CA LYS A 4 -19.98 -8.49 -23.56
C LYS A 4 -20.37 -7.15 -22.90
N THR A 5 -21.35 -6.50 -23.42
CA THR A 5 -22.27 -5.69 -22.65
C THR A 5 -23.12 -6.70 -21.89
N ASP A 6 -23.11 -6.58 -20.57
CA ASP A 6 -24.31 -6.58 -19.78
C ASP A 6 -24.09 -7.18 -18.41
N LEU A 7 -24.42 -6.39 -17.42
CA LEU A 7 -24.65 -6.80 -16.03
C LEU A 7 -23.42 -7.22 -15.20
N MET A 8 -22.22 -6.80 -15.54
CA MET A 8 -21.18 -6.86 -14.53
C MET A 8 -21.55 -5.85 -13.42
N ILE A 9 -21.91 -6.38 -12.25
CA ILE A 9 -22.00 -5.57 -11.04
C ILE A 9 -20.59 -5.03 -10.84
N LYS A 10 -20.40 -3.73 -11.04
CA LYS A 10 -19.12 -3.09 -10.79
C LYS A 10 -18.78 -3.27 -9.31
N GLN A 11 -17.70 -3.97 -8.99
CA GLN A 11 -17.21 -4.22 -7.66
C GLN A 11 -15.79 -3.66 -7.54
N ALA A 12 -15.51 -2.97 -6.42
CA ALA A 12 -14.25 -2.29 -6.16
C ALA A 12 -13.39 -3.10 -5.18
N PHE A 13 -13.04 -4.33 -5.55
CA PHE A 13 -12.25 -5.25 -4.71
C PHE A 13 -10.74 -4.90 -4.70
N ASN A 14 -10.02 -5.45 -3.74
CA ASN A 14 -8.56 -5.33 -3.67
C ASN A 14 -7.81 -6.31 -4.60
N PRO A 15 -6.73 -5.85 -5.29
CA PRO A 15 -6.24 -4.46 -5.33
C PRO A 15 -7.25 -3.56 -6.05
N TYR A 16 -7.38 -2.30 -5.63
CA TYR A 16 -8.38 -1.39 -6.21
C TYR A 16 -8.02 -0.89 -7.61
N LEU A 17 -6.78 -1.03 -8.04
CA LEU A 17 -6.31 -0.80 -9.40
C LEU A 17 -6.18 -2.13 -10.17
N PRO A 18 -6.05 -2.10 -11.51
CA PRO A 18 -5.81 -3.30 -12.29
C PRO A 18 -4.64 -4.12 -11.78
N SER A 19 -4.73 -5.45 -11.86
CA SER A 19 -3.74 -6.37 -11.28
C SER A 19 -2.31 -6.24 -11.84
N TRP A 20 -2.15 -5.60 -12.98
CA TRP A 20 -0.86 -5.31 -13.61
C TRP A 20 -0.29 -3.95 -13.22
N GLU A 21 -1.00 -3.18 -12.39
CA GLU A 21 -0.58 -1.87 -11.91
C GLU A 21 0.02 -1.97 -10.50
N TYR A 22 1.18 -1.38 -10.32
CA TYR A 22 1.97 -1.47 -9.10
C TYR A 22 2.22 -0.07 -8.54
N VAL A 23 1.19 0.54 -8.01
CA VAL A 23 1.23 1.87 -7.35
C VAL A 23 1.09 1.68 -5.83
N PRO A 24 2.21 1.46 -5.12
CA PRO A 24 2.24 1.46 -3.65
C PRO A 24 2.31 2.89 -3.11
N ASP A 25 2.42 2.98 -1.78
CA ASP A 25 2.67 4.23 -1.05
C ASP A 25 1.60 5.27 -1.34
N GLY A 26 0.33 4.80 -1.45
CA GLY A 26 -0.78 5.60 -1.95
C GLY A 26 -1.20 6.71 -1.00
N GLU A 27 -1.05 7.97 -1.42
CA GLU A 27 -1.58 9.17 -0.79
C GLU A 27 -2.89 9.56 -1.50
N PRO A 28 -4.07 9.24 -0.91
CA PRO A 28 -5.36 9.57 -1.48
C PRO A 28 -5.77 11.00 -1.14
N HIS A 29 -6.25 11.73 -2.14
CA HIS A 29 -6.80 13.08 -1.98
C HIS A 29 -8.12 13.22 -2.72
N VAL A 30 -9.10 13.86 -2.08
CA VAL A 30 -10.34 14.24 -2.76
C VAL A 30 -10.20 15.67 -3.26
N PHE A 31 -10.17 15.83 -4.59
CA PHE A 31 -10.24 17.12 -5.25
C PHE A 31 -11.55 17.18 -6.05
N LYS A 32 -12.39 18.16 -5.72
CA LYS A 32 -13.74 18.31 -6.29
C LYS A 32 -14.59 17.05 -6.06
N ASP A 33 -14.94 16.34 -7.12
CA ASP A 33 -15.81 15.16 -7.14
C ASP A 33 -15.08 13.85 -7.39
N ARG A 34 -13.74 13.85 -7.29
CA ARG A 34 -12.91 12.65 -7.54
C ARG A 34 -11.89 12.44 -6.42
N VAL A 35 -11.64 11.18 -6.12
CA VAL A 35 -10.47 10.78 -5.34
C VAL A 35 -9.31 10.51 -6.32
N TYR A 36 -8.16 11.10 -6.06
CA TYR A 36 -6.90 10.91 -6.75
C TYR A 36 -5.95 10.14 -5.85
N VAL A 37 -5.18 9.23 -6.42
CA VAL A 37 -4.14 8.50 -5.69
C VAL A 37 -2.79 8.81 -6.31
N TYR A 38 -1.89 9.30 -5.49
CA TYR A 38 -0.48 9.53 -5.82
C TYR A 38 0.35 8.51 -5.03
N GLY A 39 1.32 7.91 -5.67
CA GLY A 39 2.16 6.89 -5.04
C GLY A 39 3.44 6.67 -5.82
N SER A 40 4.35 5.92 -5.24
CA SER A 40 5.47 5.35 -5.97
C SER A 40 4.98 4.48 -7.12
N HIS A 41 5.87 4.15 -8.07
CA HIS A 41 5.50 3.25 -9.15
C HIS A 41 6.55 2.17 -9.33
N ASP A 42 6.19 0.96 -8.94
CA ASP A 42 7.05 -0.21 -9.04
C ASP A 42 6.97 -0.84 -10.43
N ARG A 43 8.04 -1.52 -10.84
CA ARG A 43 8.08 -2.30 -12.08
C ARG A 43 7.82 -3.76 -11.80
N PHE A 44 6.94 -4.41 -12.57
CA PHE A 44 6.82 -5.86 -12.51
C PHE A 44 8.18 -6.52 -12.80
N ASN A 45 8.56 -7.48 -11.95
CA ASN A 45 9.88 -8.14 -12.00
C ASN A 45 11.06 -7.17 -11.88
N GLY A 46 10.85 -6.01 -11.25
CA GLY A 46 11.90 -5.04 -10.98
C GLY A 46 12.88 -5.53 -9.92
N SER A 47 14.12 -5.03 -9.98
CA SER A 47 15.21 -5.39 -9.07
C SER A 47 15.31 -4.50 -7.84
N THR A 48 14.50 -3.44 -7.79
CA THR A 48 14.41 -2.49 -6.67
C THR A 48 13.05 -1.78 -6.68
N TYR A 49 12.78 -0.95 -5.66
CA TYR A 49 11.59 -0.11 -5.55
C TYR A 49 11.54 0.99 -6.62
N CYS A 50 10.35 1.46 -6.96
CA CYS A 50 10.07 2.74 -7.64
C CYS A 50 10.78 2.89 -9.00
N MET A 51 10.81 1.84 -9.81
CA MET A 51 11.54 1.83 -11.08
C MET A 51 10.79 2.49 -12.25
N GLU A 52 9.55 2.91 -12.05
CA GLU A 52 8.73 3.56 -13.08
C GLU A 52 8.43 5.03 -12.73
N PRO A 53 8.14 5.88 -13.72
CA PRO A 53 7.72 7.26 -13.47
C PRO A 53 6.36 7.31 -12.78
N TYR A 54 6.08 8.39 -12.06
CA TYR A 54 4.78 8.57 -11.40
C TYR A 54 3.63 8.57 -12.39
N VAL A 55 2.60 7.82 -12.04
CA VAL A 55 1.28 7.81 -12.69
C VAL A 55 0.24 8.33 -11.71
N CYS A 56 -0.91 8.76 -12.23
CA CYS A 56 -2.05 9.12 -11.40
C CYS A 56 -3.27 8.33 -11.82
N TRP A 57 -3.99 7.86 -10.83
CA TRP A 57 -5.28 7.22 -10.97
C TRP A 57 -6.34 8.00 -10.19
N SER A 58 -7.55 8.09 -10.72
CA SER A 58 -8.65 8.71 -10.00
C SER A 58 -9.98 8.01 -10.25
N ALA A 59 -10.87 8.10 -9.27
CA ALA A 59 -12.25 7.60 -9.38
C ALA A 59 -13.25 8.67 -8.92
N PRO A 60 -14.47 8.71 -9.47
CA PRO A 60 -15.53 9.54 -8.92
C PRO A 60 -15.82 9.15 -7.46
N VAL A 61 -15.98 10.11 -6.55
CA VAL A 61 -16.31 9.85 -5.14
C VAL A 61 -17.60 9.03 -4.97
N LYS A 62 -18.50 9.08 -5.96
CA LYS A 62 -19.77 8.32 -5.97
C LYS A 62 -19.65 6.91 -6.50
N ASP A 63 -18.57 6.60 -7.25
CA ASP A 63 -18.34 5.27 -7.84
C ASP A 63 -16.85 4.90 -7.79
N LEU A 64 -16.42 4.35 -6.66
CA LEU A 64 -15.03 3.91 -6.43
C LEU A 64 -14.64 2.65 -7.21
N SER A 65 -15.50 2.16 -8.09
CA SER A 65 -15.18 1.08 -9.04
C SER A 65 -14.77 1.61 -10.44
N ASP A 66 -14.89 2.93 -10.68
CA ASP A 66 -14.68 3.55 -11.99
C ASP A 66 -13.35 4.31 -12.05
N TRP A 67 -12.24 3.57 -11.96
CA TRP A 67 -10.89 4.14 -11.96
C TRP A 67 -10.44 4.55 -13.37
N THR A 68 -9.96 5.77 -13.50
CA THR A 68 -9.36 6.33 -14.72
C THR A 68 -7.85 6.48 -14.54
N CYS A 69 -7.06 5.90 -15.46
CA CYS A 69 -5.63 6.14 -15.55
C CYS A 69 -5.35 7.43 -16.33
N HIS A 70 -4.63 8.36 -15.72
CA HIS A 70 -4.21 9.61 -16.37
C HIS A 70 -2.83 9.49 -17.05
N GLY A 71 -2.20 8.30 -16.95
CA GLY A 71 -0.88 8.04 -17.50
C GLY A 71 0.23 8.64 -16.65
N ILE A 72 1.39 8.85 -17.27
CA ILE A 72 2.57 9.40 -16.60
C ILE A 72 2.32 10.89 -16.31
N ILE A 73 2.40 11.25 -15.04
CA ILE A 73 2.20 12.62 -14.57
C ILE A 73 3.51 13.37 -14.30
N TYR A 74 4.61 12.64 -14.02
CA TYR A 74 5.92 13.22 -13.77
C TYR A 74 7.04 12.19 -13.94
N THR A 75 8.18 12.59 -14.50
CA THR A 75 9.32 11.69 -14.77
C THR A 75 10.58 12.01 -13.95
N GLY A 76 10.61 13.14 -13.25
CA GLY A 76 11.79 13.60 -12.50
C GLY A 76 12.99 14.01 -13.34
N LYS A 77 12.92 13.99 -14.67
CA LYS A 77 14.07 14.28 -15.55
C LYS A 77 14.49 15.74 -15.54
N GLU A 78 13.59 16.64 -15.16
CA GLU A 78 13.83 18.08 -15.08
C GLU A 78 14.46 18.50 -13.76
N ASP A 79 14.49 17.59 -12.77
CA ASP A 79 15.07 17.85 -11.45
C ASP A 79 16.59 17.96 -11.58
N SER A 80 17.15 19.09 -11.14
CA SER A 80 18.59 19.35 -11.20
C SER A 80 19.43 18.37 -10.35
N LEU A 81 18.84 17.67 -9.39
CA LEU A 81 19.47 16.58 -8.64
C LEU A 81 19.35 15.22 -9.34
N ASN A 82 18.68 15.16 -10.48
CA ASN A 82 18.51 13.97 -11.31
C ASN A 82 19.01 14.18 -12.74
N GLU A 83 20.18 14.77 -12.89
CA GLU A 83 20.77 15.14 -14.19
C GLU A 83 20.81 14.00 -15.21
N THR A 84 20.97 12.78 -14.75
CA THR A 84 20.97 11.60 -15.62
C THR A 84 19.58 11.09 -15.97
N GLY A 85 18.53 11.56 -15.29
CA GLY A 85 17.16 11.07 -15.37
C GLY A 85 16.97 9.61 -14.91
N LYS A 86 17.94 9.06 -14.17
CA LYS A 86 17.95 7.65 -13.74
C LYS A 86 17.69 7.44 -12.26
N ARG A 87 17.60 8.52 -11.47
CA ARG A 87 17.25 8.42 -10.06
C ARG A 87 15.80 7.97 -9.89
N LEU A 88 15.59 7.13 -8.91
CA LEU A 88 14.27 6.62 -8.55
C LEU A 88 13.53 7.65 -7.72
N MET A 89 12.24 7.79 -7.97
CA MET A 89 11.36 8.73 -7.26
C MET A 89 10.53 7.94 -6.25
N PHE A 90 10.73 8.25 -4.95
CA PHE A 90 10.06 7.59 -3.83
C PHE A 90 8.76 8.30 -3.47
N ALA A 91 8.00 7.72 -2.55
CA ALA A 91 6.68 8.11 -2.10
C ALA A 91 6.38 9.62 -2.22
N PRO A 92 5.47 10.04 -3.10
CA PRO A 92 5.07 11.44 -3.24
C PRO A 92 3.85 11.76 -2.40
N ASP A 93 3.67 13.02 -2.05
CA ASP A 93 2.39 13.56 -1.59
C ASP A 93 2.05 14.87 -2.33
N VAL A 94 0.76 15.22 -2.40
CA VAL A 94 0.26 16.37 -3.16
C VAL A 94 -0.61 17.27 -2.30
N VAL A 95 -0.40 18.57 -2.42
CA VAL A 95 -1.28 19.58 -1.82
C VAL A 95 -1.74 20.58 -2.86
N GLU A 96 -3.00 21.02 -2.74
CA GLU A 96 -3.54 22.12 -3.56
C GLU A 96 -3.43 23.44 -2.80
N LYS A 97 -2.92 24.47 -3.46
CA LYS A 97 -2.92 25.85 -2.96
C LYS A 97 -3.21 26.83 -4.11
N GLU A 98 -4.28 27.62 -3.95
CA GLU A 98 -4.68 28.66 -4.91
C GLU A 98 -4.85 28.16 -6.35
N GLY A 99 -5.37 26.94 -6.51
CA GLY A 99 -5.61 26.33 -7.83
C GLY A 99 -4.39 25.66 -8.44
N ILE A 100 -3.24 25.67 -7.75
CA ILE A 100 -2.02 24.98 -8.16
C ILE A 100 -1.82 23.76 -7.27
N TYR A 101 -1.45 22.65 -7.88
CA TYR A 101 -1.13 21.38 -7.21
C TYR A 101 0.39 21.24 -7.12
N TYR A 102 0.89 21.01 -5.91
CA TYR A 102 2.32 20.85 -5.63
C TYR A 102 2.58 19.40 -5.21
N LEU A 103 3.41 18.72 -5.97
CA LEU A 103 3.82 17.33 -5.74
C LEU A 103 5.20 17.34 -5.08
N PHE A 104 5.27 16.88 -3.83
CA PHE A 104 6.49 16.75 -3.05
C PHE A 104 6.99 15.30 -3.16
N TYR A 105 8.29 15.10 -3.36
CA TYR A 105 8.87 13.77 -3.51
C TYR A 105 10.34 13.73 -3.11
N GLY A 106 10.82 12.52 -2.78
CA GLY A 106 12.23 12.22 -2.55
C GLY A 106 12.86 11.51 -3.75
N LEU A 107 14.16 11.71 -3.96
CA LEU A 107 14.96 10.93 -4.90
C LEU A 107 15.79 9.90 -4.13
N ASP A 108 16.03 8.73 -4.74
CA ASP A 108 16.96 7.75 -4.17
C ASP A 108 18.33 8.37 -3.94
N THR A 109 19.01 7.91 -2.91
CA THR A 109 20.36 8.41 -2.55
C THR A 109 20.44 9.93 -2.35
N SER A 110 19.31 10.58 -2.03
CA SER A 110 19.21 12.01 -1.70
C SER A 110 18.62 12.21 -0.31
N ASP A 111 19.04 13.27 0.36
CA ASP A 111 18.52 13.69 1.69
C ASP A 111 17.55 14.88 1.54
N THR A 112 17.02 15.10 0.34
CA THR A 112 16.31 16.34 0.00
C THR A 112 14.90 16.04 -0.45
N ILE A 113 14.02 17.04 -0.32
CA ILE A 113 12.68 17.00 -0.89
C ILE A 113 12.62 17.95 -2.08
N SER A 114 12.21 17.39 -3.21
CA SER A 114 11.94 18.09 -4.45
C SER A 114 10.46 18.38 -4.61
N VAL A 115 10.11 19.41 -5.37
CA VAL A 115 8.74 19.84 -5.64
C VAL A 115 8.53 20.01 -7.13
N ALA A 116 7.46 19.44 -7.64
CA ALA A 116 6.92 19.71 -8.97
C ALA A 116 5.52 20.32 -8.84
N LYS A 117 5.04 21.04 -9.86
CA LYS A 117 3.73 21.70 -9.83
C LYS A 117 2.93 21.52 -11.11
N SER A 118 1.61 21.62 -10.99
CA SER A 118 0.65 21.55 -12.08
C SER A 118 -0.57 22.42 -11.80
N ASP A 119 -1.29 22.85 -12.83
CA ASP A 119 -2.61 23.49 -12.74
C ASP A 119 -3.76 22.47 -12.65
N LYS A 120 -3.46 21.17 -12.68
CA LYS A 120 -4.42 20.09 -12.62
C LYS A 120 -3.95 19.00 -11.66
N PRO A 121 -4.88 18.35 -10.92
CA PRO A 121 -4.53 17.27 -10.02
C PRO A 121 -3.93 16.06 -10.75
N GLU A 122 -4.38 15.77 -11.97
CA GLU A 122 -3.86 14.69 -12.81
C GLU A 122 -2.60 15.05 -13.59
N GLY A 123 -2.00 16.23 -13.37
CA GLY A 123 -0.81 16.68 -14.08
C GLY A 123 -1.06 17.11 -15.55
N PRO A 124 -0.02 17.14 -16.42
CA PRO A 124 1.37 16.81 -16.07
C PRO A 124 1.99 17.82 -15.11
N PHE A 125 2.85 17.31 -14.24
CA PHE A 125 3.65 18.16 -13.35
C PHE A 125 4.96 18.56 -14.01
N THR A 126 5.46 19.74 -13.65
CA THR A 126 6.77 20.24 -14.07
C THR A 126 7.62 20.55 -12.83
N PHE A 127 8.92 20.34 -12.92
CA PHE A 127 9.83 20.63 -11.81
C PHE A 127 9.71 22.10 -11.41
N TYR A 128 9.64 22.33 -10.09
CA TYR A 128 9.48 23.68 -9.55
C TYR A 128 10.68 24.12 -8.71
N GLY A 129 11.24 23.22 -7.87
CA GLY A 129 12.39 23.53 -7.05
C GLY A 129 12.63 22.49 -5.96
N HIS A 130 13.54 22.82 -5.05
CA HIS A 130 13.82 22.01 -3.85
C HIS A 130 13.42 22.79 -2.60
N VAL A 131 12.93 22.10 -1.59
CA VAL A 131 12.70 22.71 -0.27
C VAL A 131 14.04 23.19 0.28
N HIS A 132 14.09 24.42 0.78
CA HIS A 132 15.33 25.05 1.21
C HIS A 132 15.14 25.97 2.43
N HIS A 133 16.23 26.19 3.17
CA HIS A 133 16.33 27.18 4.24
C HIS A 133 16.22 28.61 3.69
N LYS A 134 15.98 29.59 4.56
CA LYS A 134 15.88 31.01 4.19
C LYS A 134 17.14 31.58 3.52
N ASP A 135 18.28 30.96 3.77
CA ASP A 135 19.56 31.34 3.14
C ASP A 135 19.76 30.71 1.76
N GLY A 136 18.78 29.95 1.25
CA GLY A 136 18.81 29.25 -0.04
C GLY A 136 19.49 27.88 -0.01
N THR A 137 20.03 27.45 1.14
CA THR A 137 20.61 26.11 1.28
C THR A 137 19.51 25.07 1.22
N ILE A 138 19.62 24.08 0.31
CA ILE A 138 18.65 23.01 0.19
C ILE A 138 18.53 22.26 1.52
N LEU A 139 17.30 22.00 1.97
CA LEU A 139 17.01 21.20 3.17
C LEU A 139 17.59 19.79 3.01
N GLY A 140 18.32 19.33 4.02
CA GLY A 140 19.09 18.08 3.99
C GLY A 140 20.55 18.26 3.55
N LYS A 141 20.96 19.47 3.13
CA LYS A 141 22.35 19.78 2.73
C LYS A 141 23.08 20.70 3.70
N LYS A 142 22.39 21.32 4.63
CA LYS A 142 23.01 22.14 5.68
C LYS A 142 23.61 21.24 6.74
N LYS A 143 24.78 21.62 7.25
CA LYS A 143 25.43 20.85 8.34
C LYS A 143 24.49 20.69 9.54
N GLY A 144 24.19 19.47 9.90
CA GLY A 144 23.28 19.12 11.00
C GLY A 144 21.86 18.79 10.55
N ASP A 145 21.49 19.01 9.30
CA ASP A 145 20.23 18.53 8.77
C ASP A 145 20.17 17.00 8.86
N ARG A 146 18.97 16.49 9.16
CA ARG A 146 18.67 15.06 9.08
C ARG A 146 18.27 14.70 7.66
N GLN A 147 18.35 13.44 7.31
CA GLN A 147 17.81 12.91 6.08
C GLN A 147 16.32 13.26 5.97
N GLN A 148 15.95 13.82 4.83
CA GLN A 148 14.57 14.03 4.42
C GLN A 148 14.12 12.87 3.55
N PHE A 149 12.94 12.32 3.83
CA PHE A 149 12.43 11.14 3.14
C PHE A 149 10.92 11.05 3.31
N ASP A 150 10.20 10.48 2.33
CA ASP A 150 8.76 10.27 2.35
C ASP A 150 8.00 11.51 2.84
N PRO A 151 7.95 12.57 2.03
CA PRO A 151 7.30 13.80 2.44
C PRO A 151 5.78 13.62 2.55
N GLY A 152 5.20 14.02 3.69
CA GLY A 152 3.79 14.32 3.81
C GLY A 152 3.59 15.83 3.78
N VAL A 153 2.62 16.32 3.03
CA VAL A 153 2.33 17.76 2.93
C VAL A 153 0.86 18.04 3.26
N PHE A 154 0.63 19.02 4.13
CA PHE A 154 -0.71 19.35 4.61
C PHE A 154 -0.92 20.87 4.64
N LYS A 155 -2.04 21.34 4.08
CA LYS A 155 -2.50 22.71 4.17
C LYS A 155 -3.63 22.80 5.20
N ASP A 156 -3.42 23.59 6.25
CA ASP A 156 -4.44 23.83 7.27
C ASP A 156 -5.48 24.87 6.80
N GLU A 157 -6.55 25.01 7.54
CA GLU A 157 -7.67 25.90 7.25
C GLU A 157 -7.28 27.38 7.22
N ASP A 158 -6.23 27.75 7.96
CA ASP A 158 -5.66 29.12 7.95
C ASP A 158 -4.75 29.38 6.72
N GLY A 159 -4.59 28.39 5.84
CA GLY A 159 -3.73 28.45 4.65
C GLY A 159 -2.26 28.11 4.91
N GLN A 160 -1.83 27.91 6.15
CA GLN A 160 -0.47 27.50 6.46
C GLN A 160 -0.21 26.07 5.93
N VAL A 161 0.88 25.91 5.18
CA VAL A 161 1.33 24.60 4.71
C VAL A 161 2.41 24.06 5.61
N TYR A 162 2.27 22.79 5.97
CA TYR A 162 3.21 22.01 6.77
C TYR A 162 3.81 20.91 5.92
N LEU A 163 5.11 20.70 6.09
CA LEU A 163 5.85 19.57 5.52
C LEU A 163 6.29 18.66 6.66
N TYR A 164 6.03 17.38 6.52
CA TYR A 164 6.46 16.31 7.43
C TYR A 164 7.41 15.41 6.67
N SER A 165 8.55 15.06 7.25
CA SER A 165 9.54 14.27 6.53
C SER A 165 10.52 13.60 7.49
N GLY A 166 11.11 12.50 7.08
CA GLY A 166 12.20 11.85 7.78
C GLY A 166 12.24 10.35 7.59
N PHE A 167 13.40 9.80 7.88
CA PHE A 167 13.66 8.38 7.98
C PHE A 167 14.37 8.10 9.31
N SER A 168 13.83 7.17 10.10
CA SER A 168 14.34 6.87 11.43
C SER A 168 14.37 5.35 11.64
N SER A 169 15.45 4.83 12.22
CA SER A 169 15.54 3.40 12.46
C SER A 169 16.42 3.05 13.65
N THR A 170 16.58 1.76 13.96
CA THR A 170 17.49 1.30 14.97
C THR A 170 18.95 1.46 14.52
N PRO A 171 19.91 1.62 15.45
CA PRO A 171 21.33 1.71 15.12
C PRO A 171 21.83 0.54 14.25
N GLU A 172 21.33 -0.68 14.50
CA GLU A 172 21.70 -1.89 13.76
C GLU A 172 21.24 -1.84 12.30
N VAL A 173 20.01 -1.38 12.06
CA VAL A 173 19.46 -1.22 10.70
C VAL A 173 20.21 -0.11 9.96
N ILE A 174 20.50 1.01 10.63
CA ILE A 174 21.27 2.13 10.08
C ILE A 174 22.66 1.64 9.62
N GLU A 175 23.37 0.90 10.45
CA GLU A 175 24.66 0.32 10.09
C GLU A 175 24.58 -0.65 8.90
N ARG A 176 23.50 -1.45 8.83
CA ARG A 176 23.26 -2.35 7.68
C ARG A 176 23.05 -1.56 6.39
N ILE A 177 22.26 -0.48 6.43
CA ILE A 177 22.01 0.40 5.28
C ILE A 177 23.32 1.05 4.82
N LYS A 178 24.10 1.64 5.74
CA LYS A 178 25.40 2.25 5.42
C LYS A 178 26.36 1.27 4.76
N LYS A 179 26.46 0.04 5.29
CA LYS A 179 27.28 -1.03 4.69
C LYS A 179 26.82 -1.44 3.29
N LYS A 180 25.49 -1.46 3.05
CA LYS A 180 24.92 -1.76 1.73
C LYS A 180 25.29 -0.67 0.71
N ILE A 181 25.16 0.60 1.09
CA ILE A 181 25.52 1.76 0.26
C ILE A 181 27.02 1.73 -0.09
N GLN A 182 27.89 1.49 0.89
CA GLN A 182 29.33 1.38 0.68
C GLN A 182 29.70 0.25 -0.28
N LYS A 183 29.05 -0.92 -0.15
CA LYS A 183 29.27 -2.05 -1.07
C LYS A 183 28.86 -1.74 -2.52
N GLN A 184 27.94 -0.82 -2.72
CA GLN A 184 27.54 -0.32 -4.05
C GLN A 184 28.52 0.72 -4.63
N GLY A 185 29.60 1.04 -3.90
CA GLY A 185 30.60 2.04 -4.31
C GLY A 185 30.11 3.49 -4.21
N LEU A 186 28.99 3.71 -3.51
CA LEU A 186 28.41 5.03 -3.30
C LEU A 186 29.01 5.63 -2.02
N ASN A 187 29.69 6.77 -2.14
CA ASN A 187 30.21 7.52 -0.99
C ASN A 187 29.21 8.61 -0.60
N ILE A 188 28.10 8.18 0.01
CA ILE A 188 27.01 9.05 0.44
C ILE A 188 27.00 9.08 1.97
N ASP A 189 27.13 10.27 2.53
CA ASP A 189 26.97 10.50 3.98
C ASP A 189 25.48 10.78 4.26
N ILE A 190 24.73 9.75 4.64
CA ILE A 190 23.31 9.84 4.99
C ILE A 190 23.18 9.94 6.49
N ASN A 191 22.57 11.04 6.96
CA ASN A 191 22.28 11.29 8.37
C ASN A 191 20.91 10.71 8.76
N ILE A 192 20.82 9.38 8.81
CA ILE A 192 19.61 8.67 9.26
C ILE A 192 19.41 8.90 10.74
N SER A 193 18.20 9.31 11.13
CA SER A 193 17.81 9.60 12.50
C SER A 193 17.51 8.32 13.30
N THR A 194 17.67 8.39 14.62
CA THR A 194 17.09 7.44 15.59
C THR A 194 15.99 8.09 16.44
N THR A 195 15.68 9.37 16.18
CA THR A 195 14.80 10.21 17.01
C THR A 195 13.52 10.66 16.30
N GLY A 196 13.12 9.92 15.24
CA GLY A 196 11.86 10.11 14.55
C GLY A 196 11.91 11.15 13.43
N ASN A 197 10.73 11.63 13.02
CA ASN A 197 10.58 12.58 11.91
C ASN A 197 10.60 14.05 12.38
N LEU A 198 10.45 14.92 11.40
CA LEU A 198 10.43 16.37 11.54
C LEU A 198 9.14 16.95 10.96
N VAL A 199 8.72 18.08 11.51
CA VAL A 199 7.72 18.97 10.92
C VAL A 199 8.31 20.34 10.73
N MET A 200 7.93 21.02 9.65
CA MET A 200 8.32 22.39 9.31
C MET A 200 7.18 23.11 8.58
N LYS A 201 7.16 24.43 8.72
CA LYS A 201 6.23 25.31 8.00
C LYS A 201 6.90 25.81 6.73
N LEU A 202 6.11 25.91 5.65
CA LEU A 202 6.56 26.48 4.39
C LEU A 202 6.06 27.92 4.25
N GLU A 203 6.83 28.76 3.55
CA GLU A 203 6.41 30.06 3.07
C GLU A 203 5.43 29.91 1.90
N GLU A 204 4.89 31.03 1.42
CA GLU A 204 3.89 31.07 0.33
C GLU A 204 4.40 30.47 -0.98
N ASP A 205 5.70 30.47 -1.21
CA ASP A 205 6.36 29.90 -2.40
C ASP A 205 6.43 28.38 -2.41
N MET A 206 6.02 27.70 -1.32
CA MET A 206 6.01 26.23 -1.18
C MET A 206 7.41 25.58 -1.18
N LEU A 207 8.47 26.36 -1.15
CA LEU A 207 9.87 25.90 -1.18
C LEU A 207 10.66 26.37 0.03
N THR A 208 10.45 27.60 0.46
CA THR A 208 11.22 28.21 1.54
C THR A 208 10.68 27.76 2.92
N LEU A 209 11.58 27.34 3.81
CA LEU A 209 11.21 27.06 5.20
C LEU A 209 10.83 28.37 5.92
N LYS A 210 9.60 28.43 6.43
CA LYS A 210 9.13 29.50 7.32
C LYS A 210 9.61 29.30 8.77
N SER A 211 9.72 28.04 9.20
CA SER A 211 10.26 27.64 10.51
C SER A 211 11.40 26.65 10.34
N GLU A 212 12.34 26.64 11.28
CA GLU A 212 13.31 25.54 11.37
C GLU A 212 12.58 24.21 11.61
N PRO A 213 13.14 23.09 11.09
CA PRO A 213 12.57 21.76 11.34
C PRO A 213 12.57 21.41 12.83
N VAL A 214 11.45 20.92 13.35
CA VAL A 214 11.32 20.47 14.74
C VAL A 214 10.89 19.00 14.80
N PRO A 215 11.36 18.23 15.82
CA PRO A 215 10.91 16.85 16.04
C PRO A 215 9.39 16.77 16.25
N LEU A 216 8.74 15.74 15.68
CA LEU A 216 7.31 15.52 15.83
C LEU A 216 6.99 14.18 16.49
N LEU A 217 7.16 13.07 15.76
CA LEU A 217 6.93 11.74 16.29
C LEU A 217 8.27 11.13 16.74
N PRO A 218 8.31 10.40 17.87
CA PRO A 218 9.56 9.87 18.40
C PRO A 218 10.06 8.66 17.58
N GLY A 219 11.38 8.52 17.51
CA GLY A 219 12.06 7.31 17.07
C GLY A 219 12.57 6.50 18.25
N VAL A 220 13.30 5.42 17.97
CA VAL A 220 13.74 4.42 18.98
C VAL A 220 14.58 4.98 20.12
N SER A 221 15.30 6.09 19.90
CA SER A 221 16.18 6.67 20.93
C SER A 221 15.46 7.59 21.90
N ASN A 222 14.25 8.04 21.61
CA ASN A 222 13.52 9.03 22.42
C ASN A 222 12.05 8.67 22.67
N SER A 223 11.63 7.42 22.40
CA SER A 223 10.25 6.98 22.61
C SER A 223 9.90 6.65 24.05
N LYS A 224 10.90 6.43 24.92
CA LYS A 224 10.67 5.96 26.29
C LYS A 224 9.76 6.90 27.09
N GLY A 225 8.62 6.37 27.55
CA GLY A 225 7.62 7.11 28.33
C GLY A 225 6.68 7.97 27.49
N THR A 226 6.67 7.82 26.16
CA THR A 226 5.83 8.60 25.25
C THR A 226 4.57 7.88 24.80
N GLY A 227 4.48 6.55 25.03
CA GLY A 227 3.40 5.69 24.52
C GLY A 227 3.62 5.18 23.10
N PHE A 228 4.72 5.53 22.44
CA PHE A 228 5.09 5.06 21.09
C PHE A 228 6.00 3.83 21.13
N GLU A 229 6.37 3.32 22.29
CA GLU A 229 7.29 2.19 22.44
C GLU A 229 6.78 0.96 21.70
N GLY A 230 7.64 0.41 20.83
CA GLY A 230 7.31 -0.73 19.94
C GLY A 230 6.59 -0.34 18.67
N HIS A 231 6.23 0.95 18.51
CA HIS A 231 5.56 1.52 17.33
C HIS A 231 6.18 2.87 16.93
N GLU A 232 7.47 3.03 17.19
CA GLU A 232 8.20 4.26 16.90
C GLU A 232 8.19 4.57 15.41
N PHE A 233 8.31 5.85 15.08
CA PHE A 233 8.37 6.32 13.70
C PHE A 233 9.54 5.69 12.95
N PHE A 234 9.25 5.17 11.76
CA PHE A 234 10.22 4.67 10.80
C PHE A 234 10.27 5.55 9.55
N GLU A 235 9.18 5.61 8.76
CA GLU A 235 9.06 6.36 7.50
C GLU A 235 7.59 6.67 7.18
N ALA A 236 7.26 7.11 5.97
CA ALA A 236 5.90 7.28 5.49
C ALA A 236 5.10 8.36 6.22
N SER A 237 5.65 9.57 6.30
CA SER A 237 4.95 10.69 6.95
C SER A 237 3.72 11.11 6.16
N SER A 238 2.55 11.10 6.78
CA SER A 238 1.32 11.67 6.22
C SER A 238 0.49 12.38 7.28
N MET A 239 -0.26 13.41 6.90
CA MET A 239 -1.08 14.20 7.81
C MET A 239 -2.48 14.41 7.27
N ARG A 240 -3.48 14.19 8.12
CA ARG A 240 -4.90 14.47 7.81
C ARG A 240 -5.55 15.22 8.97
N LYS A 241 -6.60 15.96 8.66
CA LYS A 241 -7.47 16.59 9.67
C LYS A 241 -8.89 16.13 9.46
N PHE A 242 -9.48 15.59 10.51
CA PHE A 242 -10.91 15.24 10.53
C PHE A 242 -11.53 15.86 11.75
N LYS A 243 -12.56 16.70 11.53
CA LYS A 243 -13.17 17.52 12.59
C LYS A 243 -12.09 18.39 13.26
N ASP A 244 -11.95 18.28 14.57
CA ASP A 244 -11.03 19.08 15.38
C ASP A 244 -9.72 18.36 15.70
N ASN A 245 -9.42 17.24 15.04
CA ASN A 245 -8.23 16.43 15.32
C ASN A 245 -7.34 16.32 14.09
N TYR A 246 -6.04 16.39 14.34
CA TYR A 246 -5.00 16.06 13.37
C TYR A 246 -4.55 14.64 13.59
N TYR A 247 -4.32 13.94 12.48
CA TYR A 247 -3.92 12.53 12.43
C TYR A 247 -2.60 12.45 11.69
N ALA A 248 -1.52 12.14 12.41
CA ALA A 248 -0.25 11.79 11.82
C ALA A 248 -0.25 10.28 11.55
N ILE A 249 -0.20 9.91 10.28
CA ILE A 249 -0.13 8.52 9.82
C ILE A 249 1.33 8.24 9.46
N TYR A 250 1.83 7.05 9.81
CA TYR A 250 3.22 6.70 9.57
C TYR A 250 3.44 5.18 9.59
N SER A 251 4.53 4.72 8.95
CA SER A 251 5.05 3.37 9.11
C SER A 251 5.93 3.28 10.35
N SER A 252 5.72 2.27 11.19
CA SER A 252 6.52 2.06 12.38
C SER A 252 7.78 1.24 12.10
N VAL A 253 8.68 1.15 13.08
CA VAL A 253 9.88 0.30 13.04
C VAL A 253 9.59 -1.18 12.80
N ASN A 254 8.34 -1.62 12.95
CA ASN A 254 7.90 -2.96 12.58
C ASN A 254 7.76 -3.16 11.06
N GLY A 255 7.73 -2.08 10.29
CA GLY A 255 7.63 -2.06 8.83
C GLY A 255 6.23 -2.37 8.30
N HIS A 256 5.63 -3.49 8.69
CA HIS A 256 4.40 -4.02 8.12
C HIS A 256 3.12 -3.25 8.48
N GLU A 257 3.17 -2.35 9.44
CA GLU A 257 2.01 -1.64 10.00
C GLU A 257 2.01 -0.16 9.68
N LEU A 258 0.83 0.37 9.38
CA LEU A 258 0.53 1.80 9.38
C LEU A 258 -0.07 2.15 10.72
N CYS A 259 0.66 2.95 11.47
CA CYS A 259 0.26 3.50 12.76
C CYS A 259 -0.31 4.91 12.62
N TYR A 260 -0.97 5.38 13.67
CA TYR A 260 -1.38 6.78 13.74
C TYR A 260 -1.27 7.35 15.15
N ALA A 261 -1.07 8.65 15.17
CA ALA A 261 -1.12 9.46 16.38
C ALA A 261 -2.07 10.63 16.16
N MET A 262 -2.68 11.12 17.24
CA MET A 262 -3.65 12.23 17.20
C MET A 262 -3.16 13.40 18.03
N SER A 263 -3.50 14.61 17.57
CA SER A 263 -3.30 15.86 18.30
C SER A 263 -4.42 16.87 18.01
N LYS A 264 -4.48 17.93 18.81
CA LYS A 264 -5.28 19.16 18.52
C LYS A 264 -4.48 20.19 17.72
N TYR A 265 -3.22 19.89 17.41
CA TYR A 265 -2.29 20.77 16.69
C TYR A 265 -1.61 20.01 15.55
N PRO A 266 -1.28 20.67 14.43
CA PRO A 266 -0.62 20.02 13.31
C PRO A 266 0.88 19.76 13.52
N ASP A 267 1.49 20.41 14.54
CA ASP A 267 2.94 20.50 14.70
C ASP A 267 3.47 20.05 16.09
N ARG A 268 2.62 19.51 16.96
CA ARG A 268 3.03 19.08 18.32
C ARG A 268 1.98 18.23 19.02
N ASP A 269 2.35 17.74 20.21
CA ASP A 269 1.48 17.08 21.19
C ASP A 269 0.72 15.85 20.64
N PHE A 270 1.37 15.10 19.75
CA PHE A 270 0.79 13.86 19.22
C PHE A 270 0.87 12.72 20.22
N GLU A 271 -0.25 12.04 20.41
CA GLU A 271 -0.38 10.83 21.21
C GLU A 271 -0.62 9.62 20.30
N TYR A 272 0.13 8.55 20.48
CA TYR A 272 -0.08 7.29 19.78
C TYR A 272 -1.50 6.74 20.05
N LYS A 273 -2.19 6.30 19.01
CA LYS A 273 -3.57 5.82 19.12
C LYS A 273 -3.78 4.40 18.59
N GLY A 274 -2.80 3.83 17.89
CA GLY A 274 -2.89 2.44 17.44
C GLY A 274 -2.45 2.22 16.01
N VAL A 275 -2.75 1.03 15.52
CA VAL A 275 -2.51 0.58 14.16
C VAL A 275 -3.78 0.78 13.33
N LEU A 276 -3.64 1.33 12.13
CA LEU A 276 -4.75 1.50 11.17
C LEU A 276 -4.90 0.29 10.26
N HIS A 277 -3.78 -0.24 9.79
CA HIS A 277 -3.71 -1.34 8.84
C HIS A 277 -2.37 -2.07 8.99
N SER A 278 -2.37 -3.37 8.80
CA SER A 278 -1.15 -4.16 8.81
C SER A 278 -1.19 -5.24 7.72
N ASN A 279 -0.08 -5.37 6.98
CA ASN A 279 0.09 -6.49 6.06
C ASN A 279 -0.06 -7.82 6.81
N GLY A 280 -0.81 -8.75 6.23
CA GLY A 280 -1.05 -10.06 6.82
C GLY A 280 -1.95 -10.07 8.06
N ASN A 281 -2.70 -8.99 8.32
CA ASN A 281 -3.62 -8.85 9.47
C ASN A 281 -2.94 -9.02 10.84
N ILE A 282 -1.67 -8.66 10.95
CA ILE A 282 -0.94 -8.71 12.24
C ILE A 282 -1.62 -7.74 13.20
N GLY A 283 -1.91 -8.22 14.41
CA GLY A 283 -2.69 -7.48 15.41
C GLY A 283 -4.18 -7.83 15.43
N ILE A 284 -4.73 -8.35 14.32
CA ILE A 284 -6.12 -8.86 14.24
C ILE A 284 -6.13 -10.38 14.31
N GLU A 285 -5.27 -11.06 13.55
CA GLU A 285 -5.13 -12.49 13.54
C GLU A 285 -3.98 -12.96 14.46
N GLU A 286 -4.07 -14.17 14.99
CA GLU A 286 -3.04 -14.76 15.87
C GLU A 286 -1.69 -14.90 15.16
N LYS A 287 -1.71 -15.17 13.84
CA LYS A 287 -0.53 -15.32 12.99
C LYS A 287 -0.73 -14.57 11.68
N PRO A 288 0.36 -14.08 11.07
CA PRO A 288 0.26 -13.45 9.75
C PRO A 288 -0.39 -14.39 8.74
N SER A 289 -1.35 -13.87 7.98
CA SER A 289 -2.12 -14.63 6.99
C SER A 289 -1.75 -14.33 5.54
N TYR A 290 -0.88 -13.36 5.31
CA TYR A 290 -0.41 -12.92 3.99
C TYR A 290 1.04 -12.48 4.07
N TYR A 291 1.72 -12.36 2.91
CA TYR A 291 3.07 -11.81 2.82
C TYR A 291 3.14 -10.44 3.51
N TYR A 292 4.05 -10.27 4.47
CA TYR A 292 4.21 -9.04 5.23
C TYR A 292 5.63 -8.48 5.12
N ALA A 293 5.70 -7.21 4.75
CA ALA A 293 6.90 -6.41 4.61
C ALA A 293 6.54 -4.93 4.85
N ASN A 294 7.23 -3.97 4.23
CA ASN A 294 6.93 -2.55 4.41
C ASN A 294 5.48 -2.21 4.03
N ASN A 295 4.95 -1.15 4.63
CA ASN A 295 3.62 -0.61 4.34
C ASN A 295 3.66 0.91 4.40
N HIS A 296 3.01 1.56 3.44
CA HIS A 296 2.91 3.01 3.37
C HIS A 296 1.56 3.39 2.76
N GLY A 297 0.96 4.44 3.28
CA GLY A 297 -0.32 4.95 2.81
C GLY A 297 -0.96 5.92 3.79
N SER A 298 -2.19 6.30 3.52
CA SER A 298 -2.89 7.33 4.29
C SER A 298 -4.39 7.14 4.36
N ILE A 299 -5.05 7.96 5.17
CA ILE A 299 -6.50 7.99 5.35
C ILE A 299 -7.12 9.03 4.41
N VAL A 300 -8.31 8.72 3.92
CA VAL A 300 -9.18 9.70 3.23
C VAL A 300 -10.63 9.52 3.68
N GLU A 301 -11.37 10.62 3.77
CA GLU A 301 -12.82 10.60 3.90
C GLU A 301 -13.45 10.79 2.52
N ILE A 302 -14.31 9.83 2.13
CA ILE A 302 -15.05 9.86 0.86
C ILE A 302 -16.53 9.68 1.16
N GLU A 303 -17.34 10.68 0.87
CA GLU A 303 -18.80 10.66 1.09
C GLU A 303 -19.18 10.21 2.53
N GLY A 304 -18.47 10.71 3.54
CA GLY A 304 -18.71 10.39 4.96
C GLY A 304 -18.20 9.03 5.42
N THR A 305 -17.47 8.31 4.57
CA THR A 305 -16.81 7.03 4.90
C THR A 305 -15.30 7.22 4.90
N TYR A 306 -14.64 6.73 5.96
CA TYR A 306 -13.19 6.75 6.06
C TYR A 306 -12.61 5.49 5.43
N TYR A 307 -11.49 5.65 4.72
CA TYR A 307 -10.72 4.56 4.12
C TYR A 307 -9.25 4.74 4.46
N ILE A 308 -8.57 3.64 4.79
CA ILE A 308 -7.12 3.55 4.79
C ILE A 308 -6.67 3.02 3.44
N PHE A 309 -5.74 3.71 2.81
CA PHE A 309 -4.99 3.22 1.66
C PHE A 309 -3.63 2.74 2.15
N GLY A 310 -3.18 1.64 1.63
CA GLY A 310 -1.91 1.02 1.90
C GLY A 310 -1.48 0.18 0.71
N HIS A 311 -0.56 -0.74 0.88
CA HIS A 311 -0.19 -1.66 -0.19
C HIS A 311 0.03 -3.08 0.31
N ARG A 312 0.03 -4.04 -0.60
CA ARG A 312 0.38 -5.44 -0.38
C ARG A 312 1.53 -5.86 -1.30
N HIS A 313 2.28 -6.85 -0.89
CA HIS A 313 3.36 -7.42 -1.68
C HIS A 313 2.86 -8.57 -2.56
N THR A 314 3.42 -8.69 -3.76
CA THR A 314 3.13 -9.75 -4.71
C THR A 314 4.42 -10.29 -5.34
N HIS A 315 4.30 -11.26 -6.23
CA HIS A 315 5.41 -11.89 -6.95
C HIS A 315 6.45 -12.50 -6.01
N TYR A 316 7.75 -12.39 -6.31
CA TYR A 316 8.83 -13.09 -5.61
C TYR A 316 9.80 -12.15 -4.90
N THR A 317 9.52 -10.85 -4.87
CA THR A 317 10.36 -9.87 -4.17
C THR A 317 9.48 -8.83 -3.48
N GLN A 318 10.09 -8.06 -2.59
CA GLN A 318 9.41 -6.94 -1.92
C GLN A 318 9.20 -5.71 -2.83
N TYR A 319 9.61 -5.79 -4.11
CA TYR A 319 9.59 -4.66 -5.05
C TYR A 319 8.39 -4.64 -5.99
N GLN A 320 7.41 -5.50 -5.78
CA GLN A 320 6.16 -5.54 -6.55
C GLN A 320 4.99 -5.34 -5.62
N ARG A 321 4.67 -4.07 -5.36
CA ARG A 321 3.65 -3.67 -4.40
C ARG A 321 2.41 -3.16 -5.12
N GLN A 322 1.24 -3.64 -4.73
CA GLN A 322 -0.06 -3.22 -5.28
C GLN A 322 -0.84 -2.45 -4.22
N GLY A 323 -1.43 -1.33 -4.62
CA GLY A 323 -2.30 -0.56 -3.74
C GLY A 323 -3.52 -1.36 -3.28
N VAL A 324 -3.80 -1.31 -1.98
CA VAL A 324 -5.01 -1.84 -1.35
C VAL A 324 -5.68 -0.75 -0.52
N ALA A 325 -6.99 -0.87 -0.31
CA ALA A 325 -7.71 0.07 0.53
C ALA A 325 -8.78 -0.65 1.34
N GLU A 326 -9.02 -0.20 2.56
CA GLU A 326 -10.01 -0.78 3.47
C GLU A 326 -10.82 0.31 4.15
N LYS A 327 -12.07 -0.01 4.50
CA LYS A 327 -12.88 0.89 5.31
C LYS A 327 -12.33 0.98 6.73
N LEU A 328 -12.29 2.20 7.26
CA LEU A 328 -12.01 2.48 8.65
C LEU A 328 -13.30 2.81 9.39
N LYS A 329 -13.41 2.28 10.60
CA LYS A 329 -14.46 2.66 11.52
C LYS A 329 -13.92 3.67 12.53
N MET A 330 -14.44 4.90 12.44
CA MET A 330 -14.15 5.93 13.43
C MET A 330 -15.02 5.74 14.68
N ASN A 331 -14.40 5.77 15.83
CA ASN A 331 -15.05 5.73 17.13
C ASN A 331 -15.58 7.13 17.55
N PRO A 332 -16.48 7.23 18.55
CA PRO A 332 -17.01 8.50 19.01
C PRO A 332 -15.96 9.51 19.50
N ASP A 333 -14.83 9.04 20.01
CA ASP A 333 -13.70 9.85 20.48
C ASP A 333 -12.73 10.28 19.36
N GLY A 334 -13.02 9.87 18.11
CA GLY A 334 -12.22 10.16 16.93
C GLY A 334 -11.12 9.14 16.65
N THR A 335 -10.94 8.14 17.49
CA THR A 335 -9.99 7.04 17.20
C THR A 335 -10.53 6.11 16.12
N PHE A 336 -9.65 5.32 15.52
CA PHE A 336 -10.00 4.30 14.52
C PHE A 336 -9.70 2.91 15.05
N ASP A 337 -10.60 1.96 14.73
CA ASP A 337 -10.29 0.54 14.85
C ASP A 337 -9.35 0.13 13.71
N GLN A 338 -8.43 -0.82 13.96
CA GLN A 338 -7.57 -1.38 12.92
C GLN A 338 -8.42 -2.03 11.82
N ALA A 339 -8.20 -1.64 10.57
CA ALA A 339 -8.84 -2.26 9.43
C ALA A 339 -8.24 -3.63 9.12
N GLU A 340 -9.11 -4.60 8.87
CA GLU A 340 -8.74 -5.92 8.39
C GLU A 340 -8.39 -5.86 6.89
N MET A 341 -7.31 -6.53 6.47
CA MET A 341 -7.00 -6.71 5.06
C MET A 341 -7.99 -7.71 4.45
N THR A 342 -8.79 -7.25 3.49
CA THR A 342 -9.86 -8.05 2.89
C THR A 342 -9.75 -8.09 1.36
N SER A 343 -10.56 -8.96 0.72
CA SER A 343 -10.78 -8.91 -0.72
C SER A 343 -11.77 -7.80 -1.11
N CYS A 344 -12.55 -7.26 -0.16
CA CYS A 344 -13.61 -6.29 -0.45
C CYS A 344 -13.10 -4.92 -0.89
N GLY A 345 -12.03 -4.43 -0.29
CA GLY A 345 -11.45 -3.13 -0.65
C GLY A 345 -12.42 -1.97 -0.52
N LEU A 346 -12.55 -1.20 -1.58
CA LEU A 346 -13.44 -0.04 -1.69
C LEU A 346 -14.92 -0.42 -1.94
N ASN A 347 -15.23 -1.69 -2.03
CA ASN A 347 -16.61 -2.15 -2.23
C ASN A 347 -17.50 -1.73 -1.04
N LYS A 348 -18.76 -1.42 -1.31
CA LYS A 348 -19.68 -0.93 -0.25
C LYS A 348 -20.02 -1.96 0.83
N GLY A 349 -19.79 -3.23 0.53
CA GLY A 349 -20.07 -4.36 1.43
C GLY A 349 -19.35 -5.63 0.97
N PRO A 350 -19.74 -6.81 1.47
CA PRO A 350 -19.24 -8.08 1.00
C PRO A 350 -19.38 -8.25 -0.50
N LEU A 351 -18.45 -8.96 -1.13
CA LEU A 351 -18.54 -9.35 -2.53
C LEU A 351 -19.70 -10.35 -2.70
N LYS A 352 -20.36 -10.33 -3.84
CA LYS A 352 -21.50 -11.25 -4.09
C LYS A 352 -21.00 -12.56 -4.66
N ALA A 353 -21.41 -13.67 -4.07
CA ALA A 353 -21.09 -15.00 -4.58
C ALA A 353 -22.00 -15.36 -5.79
N LEU A 354 -21.85 -14.63 -6.90
CA LEU A 354 -22.68 -14.74 -8.09
C LEU A 354 -21.92 -15.02 -9.39
N GLU A 355 -20.62 -14.68 -9.46
CA GLU A 355 -19.88 -14.55 -10.71
C GLU A 355 -18.47 -15.14 -10.63
N ASP A 356 -17.71 -14.96 -11.71
CA ASP A 356 -16.29 -15.32 -11.79
C ASP A 356 -15.45 -14.26 -11.09
N TYR A 357 -14.55 -14.69 -10.20
CA TYR A 357 -13.59 -13.86 -9.51
C TYR A 357 -12.16 -14.26 -9.85
N PRO A 358 -11.27 -13.29 -10.08
CA PRO A 358 -9.86 -13.61 -10.27
C PRO A 358 -9.22 -14.09 -8.95
N SER A 359 -8.33 -15.06 -9.05
CA SER A 359 -7.67 -15.61 -7.86
C SER A 359 -6.82 -14.60 -7.12
N TYR A 360 -6.30 -13.59 -7.81
CA TYR A 360 -5.39 -12.60 -7.25
C TYR A 360 -6.02 -11.65 -6.22
N ILE A 361 -7.36 -11.67 -6.03
CA ILE A 361 -8.01 -10.90 -4.96
C ILE A 361 -7.85 -11.55 -3.57
N ALA A 362 -7.06 -12.62 -3.47
CA ALA A 362 -6.77 -13.29 -2.21
C ALA A 362 -6.17 -12.31 -1.19
N CYS A 363 -6.72 -12.31 0.03
CA CYS A 363 -6.23 -11.58 1.20
C CYS A 363 -5.61 -12.50 2.26
N VAL A 364 -5.72 -13.83 2.07
CA VAL A 364 -5.00 -14.86 2.81
C VAL A 364 -4.20 -15.69 1.82
N LEU A 365 -2.90 -15.80 2.01
CA LEU A 365 -2.02 -16.56 1.12
C LEU A 365 -0.83 -17.11 1.90
N MET A 366 -0.90 -18.38 2.28
CA MET A 366 0.08 -19.03 3.13
C MET A 366 0.53 -20.36 2.54
N SER A 367 1.80 -20.68 2.73
CA SER A 367 2.28 -22.06 2.62
C SER A 367 1.93 -22.85 3.87
N LYS A 368 2.24 -24.11 3.89
CA LYS A 368 2.14 -24.96 5.09
C LYS A 368 3.03 -24.46 6.25
N GLU A 369 4.09 -23.71 5.95
CA GLU A 369 4.99 -23.09 6.95
C GLU A 369 4.48 -21.73 7.45
N GLY A 370 3.35 -21.25 6.91
CA GLY A 370 2.77 -19.94 7.22
C GLY A 370 2.93 -18.92 6.13
N ALA A 371 2.74 -17.64 6.46
CA ALA A 371 2.90 -16.52 5.57
C ALA A 371 4.39 -16.21 5.29
N CYS A 372 4.67 -15.66 4.12
CA CYS A 372 6.01 -15.21 3.76
C CYS A 372 6.37 -13.94 4.52
N LYS A 373 7.62 -13.83 4.96
CA LYS A 373 8.21 -12.64 5.54
C LYS A 373 9.26 -12.05 4.59
N GLU A 374 9.46 -10.75 4.65
CA GLU A 374 10.40 -9.98 3.82
C GLU A 374 11.81 -10.59 3.70
N ASP A 375 12.34 -11.12 4.79
CA ASP A 375 13.69 -11.68 4.85
C ASP A 375 13.83 -13.07 4.22
N VAL A 376 12.70 -13.69 3.85
CA VAL A 376 12.67 -15.01 3.21
C VAL A 376 12.65 -14.81 1.71
N SER A 377 13.62 -15.39 0.99
CA SER A 377 13.61 -15.38 -0.47
C SER A 377 12.33 -16.05 -0.98
N MET A 378 11.49 -15.31 -1.66
CA MET A 378 10.30 -15.83 -2.34
C MET A 378 10.69 -16.82 -3.46
N ASP A 379 11.88 -16.69 -4.02
CA ASP A 379 12.46 -17.62 -5.00
C ASP A 379 12.74 -19.03 -4.44
N SER A 380 12.63 -19.21 -3.12
CA SER A 380 12.82 -20.53 -2.51
C SER A 380 11.83 -21.59 -3.02
N GLY A 381 10.74 -21.19 -3.68
CA GLY A 381 9.67 -22.08 -4.11
C GLY A 381 8.82 -22.63 -2.96
N LEU A 382 8.96 -22.09 -1.75
CA LEU A 382 8.24 -22.55 -0.55
C LEU A 382 6.87 -21.89 -0.39
N HIS A 383 6.71 -20.66 -0.89
CA HIS A 383 5.51 -19.88 -0.67
C HIS A 383 4.72 -19.68 -1.97
N PRO A 384 3.37 -19.71 -1.91
CA PRO A 384 2.55 -19.29 -3.02
C PRO A 384 2.73 -17.80 -3.27
N ALA A 385 2.56 -17.37 -4.53
CA ALA A 385 2.71 -15.97 -4.91
C ALA A 385 1.67 -15.56 -5.96
N ILE A 386 1.18 -14.32 -5.88
CA ILE A 386 0.44 -13.67 -6.94
C ILE A 386 1.46 -13.17 -7.96
N THR A 387 1.28 -13.53 -9.22
CA THR A 387 2.13 -13.10 -10.34
C THR A 387 1.28 -12.87 -11.59
N GLN A 388 1.91 -12.51 -12.70
CA GLN A 388 1.23 -12.34 -13.98
C GLN A 388 2.02 -13.01 -15.11
N ASP A 389 1.34 -13.31 -16.20
CA ASP A 389 1.94 -13.81 -17.43
C ASP A 389 2.37 -12.67 -18.38
N GLU A 390 2.82 -13.04 -19.58
CA GLU A 390 3.22 -12.10 -20.64
C GLU A 390 2.08 -11.20 -21.16
N ASN A 391 0.83 -11.63 -20.97
CA ASN A 391 -0.36 -10.88 -21.32
C ASN A 391 -0.86 -9.99 -20.18
N LYS A 392 -0.11 -9.90 -19.08
CA LYS A 392 -0.46 -9.20 -17.84
C LYS A 392 -1.69 -9.79 -17.12
N GLU A 393 -2.04 -11.04 -17.39
CA GLU A 393 -3.09 -11.76 -16.67
C GLU A 393 -2.54 -12.30 -15.35
N ALA A 394 -3.06 -11.80 -14.23
CA ALA A 394 -2.60 -12.20 -12.91
C ALA A 394 -3.21 -13.55 -12.47
N TYR A 395 -2.42 -14.32 -11.75
CA TYR A 395 -2.80 -15.63 -11.19
C TYR A 395 -1.98 -15.93 -9.93
N ILE A 396 -2.42 -16.90 -9.13
CA ILE A 396 -1.63 -17.44 -8.02
C ILE A 396 -0.82 -18.63 -8.53
N THR A 397 0.47 -18.65 -8.22
CA THR A 397 1.41 -19.72 -8.59
C THR A 397 2.02 -20.36 -7.35
N ASN A 398 2.79 -21.42 -7.58
CA ASN A 398 3.51 -22.16 -6.54
C ASN A 398 2.61 -22.67 -5.39
N ILE A 399 1.39 -23.09 -5.74
CA ILE A 399 0.45 -23.69 -4.82
C ILE A 399 0.84 -25.15 -4.62
N GLN A 400 1.11 -25.53 -3.38
CA GLN A 400 1.61 -26.87 -2.98
C GLN A 400 0.79 -27.43 -1.84
N ASP A 401 1.15 -28.66 -1.38
CA ASP A 401 0.50 -29.30 -0.22
C ASP A 401 0.49 -28.37 1.01
N GLY A 402 -0.67 -28.20 1.61
CA GLY A 402 -0.88 -27.34 2.77
C GLY A 402 -1.02 -25.85 2.46
N THR A 403 -0.92 -25.41 1.19
CA THR A 403 -1.21 -24.02 0.82
C THR A 403 -2.64 -23.66 1.18
N VAL A 404 -2.81 -22.49 1.83
CA VAL A 404 -4.11 -21.87 2.16
C VAL A 404 -4.27 -20.60 1.34
N ILE A 405 -5.38 -20.51 0.60
CA ILE A 405 -5.79 -19.34 -0.19
C ILE A 405 -7.14 -18.89 0.32
N GLY A 406 -7.25 -17.65 0.78
CA GLY A 406 -8.49 -17.15 1.39
C GLY A 406 -8.92 -15.79 0.86
N TYR A 407 -10.22 -15.58 0.93
CA TYR A 407 -10.93 -14.42 0.42
C TYR A 407 -11.94 -13.94 1.45
N LYS A 408 -12.01 -12.67 1.76
CA LYS A 408 -12.90 -12.05 2.75
C LYS A 408 -13.55 -10.80 2.15
N TYR A 409 -14.86 -10.67 2.15
CA TYR A 409 -15.95 -11.56 2.52
C TYR A 409 -16.88 -11.71 1.32
N PHE A 410 -17.62 -12.83 1.27
CA PHE A 410 -18.67 -13.06 0.29
C PHE A 410 -20.05 -13.10 0.94
N ASP A 411 -21.05 -12.54 0.26
CA ASP A 411 -22.46 -12.73 0.54
C ASP A 411 -22.97 -13.91 -0.31
N TYR A 412 -23.18 -15.04 0.35
CA TYR A 412 -23.65 -16.27 -0.28
C TYR A 412 -25.18 -16.30 -0.32
N GLN A 413 -25.74 -16.42 -1.52
CA GLN A 413 -27.16 -16.60 -1.76
C GLN A 413 -27.36 -17.76 -2.73
N ASP A 414 -27.99 -18.84 -2.25
CA ASP A 414 -28.36 -20.04 -3.03
C ASP A 414 -27.19 -20.70 -3.80
N VAL A 415 -25.97 -20.64 -3.26
CA VAL A 415 -24.77 -21.22 -3.88
C VAL A 415 -24.79 -22.75 -3.71
N SER A 416 -24.77 -23.46 -4.83
CA SER A 416 -24.79 -24.92 -4.89
C SER A 416 -23.54 -25.55 -5.50
N GLN A 417 -22.72 -24.76 -6.19
CA GLN A 417 -21.48 -25.21 -6.82
C GLN A 417 -20.38 -24.14 -6.70
N ILE A 418 -19.15 -24.61 -6.56
CA ILE A 418 -17.94 -23.79 -6.67
C ILE A 418 -17.05 -24.40 -7.75
N SER A 419 -16.54 -23.54 -8.62
CA SER A 419 -15.59 -23.91 -9.67
C SER A 419 -14.28 -23.16 -9.50
N VAL A 420 -13.18 -23.78 -9.92
CA VAL A 420 -11.86 -23.15 -10.02
C VAL A 420 -11.29 -23.36 -11.43
N VAL A 421 -10.47 -22.44 -11.92
CA VAL A 421 -9.72 -22.56 -13.16
C VAL A 421 -8.23 -22.68 -12.83
N VAL A 422 -7.67 -23.87 -13.06
CA VAL A 422 -6.31 -24.21 -12.62
C VAL A 422 -5.51 -24.96 -13.69
N THR A 423 -4.18 -24.97 -13.55
CA THR A 423 -3.31 -26.01 -14.10
C THR A 423 -2.77 -26.85 -12.95
N SER A 424 -2.42 -28.11 -13.19
CA SER A 424 -1.91 -29.00 -12.13
C SER A 424 -0.91 -30.01 -12.68
N SER A 425 0.27 -30.10 -12.05
CA SER A 425 1.33 -31.03 -12.48
C SER A 425 1.03 -32.49 -12.15
N LEU A 426 0.20 -32.75 -11.14
CA LEU A 426 -0.23 -34.07 -10.68
C LEU A 426 -1.69 -34.01 -10.20
N ASP A 427 -2.31 -35.17 -9.99
CA ASP A 427 -3.60 -35.28 -9.33
C ASP A 427 -3.50 -34.77 -7.87
N CYS A 428 -4.46 -33.94 -7.47
CA CYS A 428 -4.55 -33.42 -6.10
C CYS A 428 -6.01 -33.10 -5.70
N GLN A 429 -6.20 -32.70 -4.48
CA GLN A 429 -7.50 -32.26 -3.97
C GLN A 429 -7.39 -30.90 -3.31
N TRP A 430 -8.45 -30.10 -3.39
CA TRP A 430 -8.60 -28.91 -2.59
C TRP A 430 -9.82 -29.03 -1.69
N ASP A 431 -9.60 -28.86 -0.39
CA ASP A 431 -10.68 -28.69 0.58
C ASP A 431 -11.24 -27.27 0.46
N ILE A 432 -12.56 -27.13 0.43
CA ILE A 432 -13.26 -25.85 0.41
C ILE A 432 -13.89 -25.60 1.77
N TYR A 433 -13.59 -24.43 2.35
CA TYR A 433 -14.17 -23.97 3.60
C TYR A 433 -14.92 -22.66 3.40
N ILE A 434 -16.06 -22.53 4.06
CA ILE A 434 -16.77 -21.27 4.27
C ILE A 434 -16.86 -21.07 5.78
N GLY A 435 -16.24 -20.01 6.28
CA GLY A 435 -15.94 -19.90 7.70
C GLY A 435 -15.13 -21.11 8.17
N ASN A 436 -15.58 -21.75 9.25
CA ASN A 436 -14.92 -22.93 9.78
C ASN A 436 -15.50 -24.25 9.26
N LYS A 437 -16.49 -24.21 8.37
CA LYS A 437 -17.19 -25.39 7.85
C LYS A 437 -16.59 -25.83 6.52
N LYS A 438 -16.13 -27.09 6.43
CA LYS A 438 -15.78 -27.71 5.17
C LYS A 438 -17.06 -27.99 4.38
N VAL A 439 -17.21 -27.37 3.22
CA VAL A 439 -18.42 -27.43 2.38
C VAL A 439 -18.27 -28.28 1.13
N GLY A 440 -17.04 -28.62 0.73
CA GLY A 440 -16.78 -29.43 -0.44
C GLY A 440 -15.31 -29.82 -0.61
N VAL A 441 -15.06 -30.60 -1.67
CA VAL A 441 -13.74 -31.01 -2.13
C VAL A 441 -13.69 -30.88 -3.64
N LEU A 442 -12.65 -30.28 -4.19
CA LEU A 442 -12.33 -30.27 -5.60
C LEU A 442 -11.34 -31.41 -5.90
N ASP A 443 -11.71 -32.34 -6.76
CA ASP A 443 -10.81 -33.37 -7.29
C ASP A 443 -10.16 -32.86 -8.57
N ILE A 444 -8.92 -32.37 -8.46
CA ILE A 444 -8.18 -31.77 -9.55
C ILE A 444 -7.29 -32.86 -10.18
N LYS A 445 -7.53 -33.16 -11.44
CA LYS A 445 -6.70 -34.05 -12.23
C LYS A 445 -5.52 -33.30 -12.83
N LYS A 446 -4.41 -34.00 -13.11
CA LYS A 446 -3.30 -33.43 -13.88
C LYS A 446 -3.83 -32.76 -15.13
N CYS A 447 -3.46 -31.48 -15.33
CA CYS A 447 -3.84 -30.70 -16.51
C CYS A 447 -2.75 -29.67 -16.82
N ASP A 448 -2.23 -29.72 -18.05
CA ASP A 448 -1.14 -28.84 -18.50
C ASP A 448 -1.66 -27.48 -19.00
N SER A 449 -2.97 -27.37 -19.24
CA SER A 449 -3.67 -26.13 -19.60
C SER A 449 -4.71 -25.76 -18.55
N TYR A 450 -5.08 -24.49 -18.47
CA TYR A 450 -6.13 -24.02 -17.56
C TYR A 450 -7.44 -24.76 -17.79
N THR A 451 -7.86 -25.50 -16.80
CA THR A 451 -9.04 -26.37 -16.82
C THR A 451 -9.99 -25.96 -15.70
N LYS A 452 -11.29 -25.84 -16.05
CA LYS A 452 -12.34 -25.57 -15.05
C LYS A 452 -12.70 -26.87 -14.34
N VAL A 453 -12.56 -26.87 -13.01
CA VAL A 453 -12.94 -27.98 -12.12
C VAL A 453 -14.05 -27.49 -11.21
N THR A 454 -15.15 -28.24 -11.16
CA THR A 454 -16.38 -27.88 -10.43
C THR A 454 -16.72 -28.96 -9.40
N THR A 455 -17.19 -28.53 -8.24
CA THR A 455 -17.77 -29.43 -7.23
C THR A 455 -19.06 -28.87 -6.68
N LYS A 456 -19.95 -29.76 -6.24
CA LYS A 456 -21.15 -29.38 -5.48
C LYS A 456 -20.77 -29.01 -4.06
N VAL A 457 -21.41 -27.99 -3.54
CA VAL A 457 -21.25 -27.53 -2.15
C VAL A 457 -22.61 -27.39 -1.48
N CYS A 458 -22.61 -27.44 -0.16
CA CYS A 458 -23.79 -27.15 0.64
C CYS A 458 -23.49 -25.93 1.49
N VAL A 459 -23.95 -24.77 1.02
CA VAL A 459 -23.69 -23.46 1.62
C VAL A 459 -25.01 -22.86 2.11
N GLU A 460 -25.02 -22.37 3.33
CA GLU A 460 -26.14 -21.60 3.88
C GLU A 460 -26.04 -20.15 3.40
N ASN A 461 -27.18 -19.47 3.22
CA ASN A 461 -27.21 -18.05 2.90
C ASN A 461 -26.63 -17.25 4.08
N GLN A 462 -25.47 -16.64 3.89
CA GLN A 462 -24.71 -15.93 4.92
C GLN A 462 -23.61 -15.06 4.32
N VAL A 463 -23.07 -14.18 5.14
CA VAL A 463 -21.80 -13.48 4.83
C VAL A 463 -20.66 -14.20 5.55
N ASN A 464 -19.65 -14.65 4.81
CA ASN A 464 -18.49 -15.35 5.38
C ASN A 464 -17.27 -15.32 4.45
N ASP A 465 -16.12 -15.77 4.96
CA ASP A 465 -14.90 -16.00 4.17
C ASP A 465 -14.99 -17.28 3.34
N LEU A 466 -14.21 -17.34 2.25
CA LEU A 466 -13.94 -18.52 1.44
C LEU A 466 -12.48 -18.90 1.59
N ARG A 467 -12.21 -20.19 1.85
CA ARG A 467 -10.83 -20.71 1.86
C ARG A 467 -10.70 -22.01 1.07
N PHE A 468 -9.62 -22.06 0.28
CA PHE A 468 -9.15 -23.28 -0.36
C PHE A 468 -7.90 -23.77 0.34
N VAL A 469 -7.84 -25.07 0.66
CA VAL A 469 -6.67 -25.72 1.25
C VAL A 469 -6.21 -26.84 0.33
N CYS A 470 -5.02 -26.68 -0.26
CA CYS A 470 -4.44 -27.66 -1.18
C CYS A 470 -3.99 -28.93 -0.42
N ARG A 471 -4.31 -30.09 -0.97
CA ARG A 471 -3.91 -31.42 -0.48
C ARG A 471 -3.23 -32.19 -1.60
N GLY A 472 -1.99 -32.61 -1.37
CA GLY A 472 -1.23 -33.43 -2.33
C GLY A 472 0.01 -32.73 -2.90
N LYS A 473 0.87 -33.52 -3.53
CA LYS A 473 2.20 -33.11 -3.99
C LYS A 473 2.18 -32.43 -5.39
N SER A 474 1.13 -31.71 -5.74
CA SER A 474 1.06 -31.02 -7.02
C SER A 474 1.59 -29.59 -6.92
N VAL A 475 2.11 -29.06 -8.03
CA VAL A 475 2.36 -27.61 -8.19
C VAL A 475 1.31 -27.07 -9.14
N LEU A 476 0.57 -26.07 -8.68
CA LEU A 476 -0.57 -25.52 -9.41
C LEU A 476 -0.38 -24.04 -9.70
N LYS A 477 -1.09 -23.61 -10.79
CA LYS A 477 -1.41 -22.20 -11.05
C LYS A 477 -2.93 -22.06 -10.95
N PHE A 478 -3.40 -21.01 -10.32
CA PHE A 478 -4.80 -20.74 -10.07
C PHE A 478 -5.20 -19.40 -10.66
N LYS A 479 -6.09 -19.40 -11.66
CA LYS A 479 -6.48 -18.22 -12.43
C LYS A 479 -7.72 -17.53 -11.85
N SER A 480 -8.79 -18.29 -11.62
CA SER A 480 -10.08 -17.74 -11.19
C SER A 480 -10.95 -18.78 -10.50
N PHE A 481 -11.98 -18.33 -9.82
CA PHE A 481 -13.04 -19.17 -9.23
C PHE A 481 -14.41 -18.55 -9.49
N SER A 482 -15.46 -19.38 -9.39
CA SER A 482 -16.85 -18.94 -9.61
C SER A 482 -17.81 -19.70 -8.72
N PHE A 483 -18.97 -19.08 -8.52
CA PHE A 483 -20.10 -19.62 -7.78
C PHE A 483 -21.30 -19.86 -8.70
N ASN A 484 -22.09 -20.94 -8.44
CA ASN A 484 -23.35 -21.23 -9.14
C ASN A 484 -24.37 -21.80 -8.16
#